data_c1265004635cccc1ffe48524cd2d6761
#
_entry.id   c1265004635cccc1ffe48524cd2d6761
#
_cell.length_a   1.000
_cell.length_b   1.000
_cell.length_c   1.000
_cell.angle_alpha   90.00
_cell.angle_beta   90.00
_cell.angle_gamma   90.00
#
_symmetry.space_group_name_H-M   'P 1'
#
loop_
_entity.id
_entity.type
_entity.pdbx_description
1 polymer ?
#
loop_
_entity_poly.entity_id
_entity_poly.type
_entity_poly.pdbx_seq_one_letter_code
_entity_poly.pdbx_strand_id
1 'polypeptide(L)'
;MSNEMIISQHKIEKQIFTLRGVQLMLDFDLAEIYNVTTGRLNEQVSRNIDRFPPDFMFQLTKSEWDNLKSQNAIPSSHGGRRKLPYVFTEQGVAGLSGVLKSDTAAKVHVTIMRAFVAMRKIIQENYLIYSRLDTLERRHFETENKIEQVFKALERKDILPSQGVFFDGQVFDA
;
A
#
# COMPACT_ATOMS: atom_id res chain seq x y z
N MET A 1 -22.60 0.21 -34.78
CA MET A 1 -21.20 0.10 -34.40
C MET A 1 -21.14 0.24 -32.91
N SER A 2 -21.01 -0.89 -32.23
CA SER A 2 -20.99 -0.95 -30.77
C SER A 2 -19.69 -0.34 -30.31
N ASN A 3 -19.78 0.80 -29.67
CA ASN A 3 -18.66 1.42 -28.94
C ASN A 3 -18.43 0.59 -27.68
N GLU A 4 -17.85 -0.61 -27.86
CA GLU A 4 -17.33 -1.40 -26.74
C GLU A 4 -16.18 -0.60 -26.15
N MET A 5 -16.49 0.16 -25.12
CA MET A 5 -15.51 0.83 -24.29
C MET A 5 -14.74 -0.31 -23.62
N ILE A 6 -13.64 -0.74 -24.27
CA ILE A 6 -12.67 -1.67 -23.69
C ILE A 6 -12.09 -0.92 -22.50
N ILE A 7 -12.60 -1.20 -21.30
CA ILE A 7 -12.03 -0.69 -20.07
C ILE A 7 -10.61 -1.22 -20.02
N SER A 8 -9.62 -0.33 -20.13
CA SER A 8 -8.22 -0.74 -20.16
C SER A 8 -7.85 -1.35 -18.82
N GLN A 9 -7.06 -2.41 -18.84
CA GLN A 9 -6.55 -3.05 -17.63
C GLN A 9 -5.92 -2.02 -16.67
N HIS A 10 -5.20 -1.02 -17.19
CA HIS A 10 -4.59 0.03 -16.41
C HIS A 10 -5.61 0.91 -15.65
N LYS A 11 -6.82 1.13 -16.21
CA LYS A 11 -7.89 1.83 -15.49
C LYS A 11 -8.37 0.99 -14.29
N ILE A 12 -8.47 -0.32 -14.46
CA ILE A 12 -8.90 -1.24 -13.40
C ILE A 12 -7.84 -1.34 -12.31
N GLU A 13 -6.54 -1.41 -12.68
CA GLU A 13 -5.43 -1.43 -11.70
C GLU A 13 -5.49 -0.24 -10.73
N LYS A 14 -5.87 0.94 -11.20
CA LYS A 14 -6.04 2.14 -10.37
C LYS A 14 -7.22 2.08 -9.40
N GLN A 15 -8.15 1.15 -9.61
CA GLN A 15 -9.32 0.93 -8.75
C GLN A 15 -9.10 -0.23 -7.76
N ILE A 16 -7.92 -0.87 -7.81
CA ILE A 16 -7.49 -1.86 -6.83
C ILE A 16 -6.66 -1.16 -5.76
N PHE A 17 -7.04 -1.28 -4.51
CA PHE A 17 -6.30 -0.74 -3.38
C PHE A 17 -6.02 -1.81 -2.33
N THR A 18 -5.07 -1.53 -1.44
CA THR A 18 -4.69 -2.45 -0.38
C THR A 18 -5.24 -1.96 0.96
N LEU A 19 -5.99 -2.82 1.64
CA LEU A 19 -6.50 -2.57 2.99
C LEU A 19 -6.37 -3.86 3.81
N ARG A 20 -5.95 -3.75 5.07
CA ARG A 20 -5.69 -4.92 5.94
C ARG A 20 -4.73 -5.94 5.32
N GLY A 21 -3.80 -5.50 4.46
CA GLY A 21 -2.87 -6.39 3.74
C GLY A 21 -3.48 -7.16 2.56
N VAL A 22 -4.75 -6.89 2.21
CA VAL A 22 -5.45 -7.57 1.12
C VAL A 22 -5.81 -6.57 0.01
N GLN A 23 -5.70 -7.01 -1.24
CA GLN A 23 -6.13 -6.23 -2.40
C GLN A 23 -7.64 -6.32 -2.57
N LEU A 24 -8.28 -5.16 -2.77
CA LEU A 24 -9.72 -4.99 -2.76
C LEU A 24 -10.19 -4.06 -3.88
N MET A 25 -11.45 -4.21 -4.28
CA MET A 25 -12.17 -3.25 -5.12
C MET A 25 -13.47 -2.82 -4.45
N LEU A 26 -13.89 -1.58 -4.68
CA LEU A 26 -15.14 -1.02 -4.16
C LEU A 26 -16.36 -1.50 -4.98
N ASP A 27 -17.49 -1.64 -4.32
CA ASP A 27 -18.76 -2.07 -4.94
C ASP A 27 -19.20 -1.16 -6.10
N PHE A 28 -18.96 0.13 -6.01
CA PHE A 28 -19.34 1.09 -7.04
C PHE A 28 -18.37 1.09 -8.23
N ASP A 29 -17.08 0.85 -8.01
CA ASP A 29 -16.11 0.69 -9.10
C ASP A 29 -16.42 -0.58 -9.89
N LEU A 30 -16.71 -1.67 -9.19
CA LEU A 30 -17.15 -2.92 -9.81
C LEU A 30 -18.46 -2.74 -10.58
N ALA A 31 -19.44 -2.02 -10.01
CA ALA A 31 -20.69 -1.75 -10.67
C ALA A 31 -20.49 -0.95 -11.98
N GLU A 32 -19.61 0.08 -11.97
CA GLU A 32 -19.24 0.83 -13.17
C GLU A 32 -18.61 -0.09 -14.23
N ILE A 33 -17.64 -0.92 -13.82
CA ILE A 33 -16.94 -1.84 -14.74
C ILE A 33 -17.91 -2.88 -15.35
N TYR A 34 -18.81 -3.41 -14.54
CA TYR A 34 -19.83 -4.38 -15.00
C TYR A 34 -21.01 -3.72 -15.70
N ASN A 35 -21.02 -2.38 -15.83
CA ASN A 35 -22.10 -1.58 -16.42
C ASN A 35 -23.48 -1.86 -15.78
N VAL A 36 -23.51 -1.90 -14.46
CA VAL A 36 -24.71 -2.03 -13.64
C VAL A 36 -24.74 -0.95 -12.56
N THR A 37 -25.89 -0.73 -11.95
CA THR A 37 -25.95 0.16 -10.78
C THR A 37 -25.39 -0.55 -9.54
N THR A 38 -24.79 0.21 -8.62
CA THR A 38 -24.28 -0.34 -7.35
C THR A 38 -25.41 -1.04 -6.56
N GLY A 39 -26.63 -0.46 -6.60
CA GLY A 39 -27.78 -1.08 -5.96
C GLY A 39 -28.09 -2.47 -6.51
N ARG A 40 -28.06 -2.61 -7.86
CA ARG A 40 -28.30 -3.90 -8.51
C ARG A 40 -27.20 -4.91 -8.22
N LEU A 41 -25.93 -4.47 -8.21
CA LEU A 41 -24.81 -5.35 -7.83
C LEU A 41 -25.00 -5.87 -6.41
N ASN A 42 -25.24 -4.98 -5.45
CA ASN A 42 -25.41 -5.34 -4.04
C ASN A 42 -26.67 -6.19 -3.80
N GLU A 43 -27.74 -5.98 -4.57
CA GLU A 43 -28.92 -6.83 -4.54
C GLU A 43 -28.60 -8.27 -4.97
N GLN A 44 -27.87 -8.43 -6.09
CA GLN A 44 -27.47 -9.76 -6.57
C GLN A 44 -26.55 -10.47 -5.57
N VAL A 45 -25.64 -9.75 -4.94
CA VAL A 45 -24.79 -10.27 -3.86
C VAL A 45 -25.64 -10.75 -2.68
N SER A 46 -26.59 -9.92 -2.22
CA SER A 46 -27.49 -10.28 -1.11
C SER A 46 -28.33 -11.51 -1.38
N ARG A 47 -28.76 -11.70 -2.62
CA ARG A 47 -29.51 -12.90 -3.04
C ARG A 47 -28.66 -14.17 -3.10
N ASN A 48 -27.34 -14.02 -3.11
CA ASN A 48 -26.36 -15.10 -3.21
C ASN A 48 -25.33 -15.02 -2.09
N ILE A 49 -25.73 -14.57 -0.91
CA ILE A 49 -24.83 -14.23 0.19
C ILE A 49 -23.89 -15.38 0.62
N ASP A 50 -24.37 -16.62 0.49
CA ASP A 50 -23.57 -17.82 0.81
C ASP A 50 -22.29 -17.95 -0.04
N ARG A 51 -22.21 -17.22 -1.17
CA ARG A 51 -21.02 -17.16 -2.04
C ARG A 51 -20.03 -16.07 -1.63
N PHE A 52 -20.40 -15.23 -0.69
CA PHE A 52 -19.64 -14.07 -0.27
C PHE A 52 -19.36 -14.09 1.23
N PRO A 53 -18.56 -15.05 1.72
CA PRO A 53 -18.15 -15.07 3.11
C PRO A 53 -17.34 -13.80 3.48
N PRO A 54 -17.14 -13.51 4.77
CA PRO A 54 -16.49 -12.28 5.23
C PRO A 54 -15.06 -12.04 4.72
N ASP A 55 -14.37 -13.08 4.29
CA ASP A 55 -13.05 -13.01 3.65
C ASP A 55 -13.11 -12.72 2.15
N PHE A 56 -14.29 -12.81 1.51
CA PHE A 56 -14.51 -12.48 0.10
C PHE A 56 -15.09 -11.07 -0.06
N MET A 57 -15.98 -10.67 0.86
CA MET A 57 -16.63 -9.37 0.84
C MET A 57 -16.91 -8.90 2.27
N PHE A 58 -16.69 -7.62 2.52
CA PHE A 58 -17.09 -6.98 3.78
C PHE A 58 -17.42 -5.51 3.58
N GLN A 59 -18.09 -4.92 4.56
CA GLN A 59 -18.39 -3.48 4.54
C GLN A 59 -17.27 -2.72 5.24
N LEU A 60 -16.82 -1.60 4.67
CA LEU A 60 -15.84 -0.73 5.31
C LEU A 60 -16.41 -0.10 6.58
N THR A 61 -15.54 0.11 7.57
CA THR A 61 -15.83 1.00 8.67
C THR A 61 -15.72 2.46 8.23
N LYS A 62 -16.28 3.38 9.00
CA LYS A 62 -16.18 4.82 8.71
C LYS A 62 -14.73 5.29 8.66
N SER A 63 -13.91 4.84 9.61
CA SER A 63 -12.50 5.20 9.68
C SER A 63 -11.72 4.71 8.45
N GLU A 64 -11.93 3.47 8.04
CA GLU A 64 -11.30 2.91 6.83
C GLU A 64 -11.72 3.65 5.56
N TRP A 65 -13.01 3.99 5.45
CA TRP A 65 -13.53 4.75 4.33
C TRP A 65 -12.94 6.16 4.26
N ASP A 66 -12.85 6.87 5.40
CA ASP A 66 -12.28 8.21 5.47
C ASP A 66 -10.78 8.20 5.15
N ASN A 67 -10.04 7.22 5.63
CA ASN A 67 -8.63 7.02 5.29
C ASN A 67 -8.43 6.73 3.80
N LEU A 68 -9.27 5.87 3.22
CA LEU A 68 -9.18 5.51 1.81
C LEU A 68 -9.43 6.72 0.89
N LYS A 69 -10.40 7.57 1.23
CA LYS A 69 -10.68 8.80 0.49
C LYS A 69 -9.51 9.78 0.52
N SER A 70 -8.85 9.91 1.67
CA SER A 70 -7.70 10.83 1.81
C SER A 70 -6.47 10.33 1.06
N GLN A 71 -6.22 9.03 1.01
CA GLN A 71 -5.04 8.45 0.36
C GLN A 71 -5.16 8.34 -1.16
N ASN A 72 -6.36 8.07 -1.69
CA ASN A 72 -6.55 7.70 -3.10
C ASN A 72 -7.26 8.76 -3.93
N ALA A 73 -7.44 9.97 -3.41
CA ALA A 73 -8.15 11.06 -4.09
C ALA A 73 -9.46 10.59 -4.79
N ILE A 74 -10.24 9.76 -4.08
CA ILE A 74 -11.52 9.27 -4.60
C ILE A 74 -12.43 10.48 -4.81
N PRO A 75 -12.96 10.70 -6.03
CA PRO A 75 -13.76 11.87 -6.31
C PRO A 75 -14.93 11.99 -5.33
N SER A 76 -15.13 13.17 -4.78
CA SER A 76 -16.21 13.48 -3.83
C SER A 76 -17.62 13.34 -4.42
N SER A 77 -17.74 13.13 -5.75
CA SER A 77 -19.01 12.83 -6.43
C SER A 77 -19.73 11.60 -5.86
N HIS A 78 -19.02 10.73 -5.14
CA HIS A 78 -19.61 9.60 -4.41
C HIS A 78 -19.87 9.93 -2.93
N GLY A 79 -19.67 11.18 -2.50
CA GLY A 79 -19.76 11.62 -1.09
C GLY A 79 -21.17 11.75 -0.49
N GLY A 80 -22.22 11.58 -1.28
CA GLY A 80 -23.62 11.62 -0.81
C GLY A 80 -24.17 10.29 -0.31
N ARG A 81 -23.35 9.25 -0.20
CA ARG A 81 -23.83 7.92 0.20
C ARG A 81 -24.19 7.85 1.66
N ARG A 82 -25.42 7.47 1.96
CA ARG A 82 -25.90 7.20 3.32
C ARG A 82 -25.34 5.90 3.90
N LYS A 83 -24.82 5.00 3.06
CA LYS A 83 -24.28 3.70 3.48
C LYS A 83 -22.80 3.61 3.11
N LEU A 84 -22.00 3.05 4.01
CA LEU A 84 -20.59 2.73 3.77
C LEU A 84 -20.49 1.70 2.65
N PRO A 85 -19.46 1.81 1.76
CA PRO A 85 -19.32 0.89 0.64
C PRO A 85 -18.93 -0.52 1.08
N TYR A 86 -19.30 -1.48 0.27
CA TYR A 86 -18.76 -2.84 0.34
C TYR A 86 -17.48 -2.92 -0.48
N VAL A 87 -16.58 -3.78 -0.04
CA VAL A 87 -15.34 -4.11 -0.74
C VAL A 87 -15.28 -5.60 -1.03
N PHE A 88 -14.67 -5.92 -2.16
CA PHE A 88 -14.53 -7.28 -2.66
C PHE A 88 -13.06 -7.62 -2.83
N THR A 89 -12.64 -8.75 -2.30
CA THR A 89 -11.32 -9.33 -2.58
C THR A 89 -11.30 -9.93 -4.00
N GLU A 90 -10.15 -10.38 -4.47
CA GLU A 90 -10.05 -11.12 -5.74
C GLU A 90 -11.06 -12.28 -5.79
N GLN A 91 -11.17 -13.05 -4.70
CA GLN A 91 -12.11 -14.16 -4.58
C GLN A 91 -13.57 -13.69 -4.61
N GLY A 92 -13.86 -12.55 -3.96
CA GLY A 92 -15.18 -11.92 -4.00
C GLY A 92 -15.56 -11.47 -5.42
N VAL A 93 -14.62 -10.87 -6.16
CA VAL A 93 -14.84 -10.53 -7.57
C VAL A 93 -15.01 -11.78 -8.43
N ALA A 94 -14.27 -12.85 -8.16
CA ALA A 94 -14.48 -14.13 -8.84
C ALA A 94 -15.90 -14.68 -8.58
N GLY A 95 -16.42 -14.52 -7.36
CA GLY A 95 -17.80 -14.86 -7.01
C GLY A 95 -18.85 -14.07 -7.82
N LEU A 96 -18.58 -12.78 -8.10
CA LEU A 96 -19.48 -11.93 -8.89
C LEU A 96 -19.68 -12.45 -10.31
N SER A 97 -18.69 -13.05 -10.95
CA SER A 97 -18.80 -13.60 -12.30
C SER A 97 -19.87 -14.69 -12.42
N GLY A 98 -20.07 -15.44 -11.35
CA GLY A 98 -21.12 -16.48 -11.28
C GLY A 98 -22.53 -15.93 -11.02
N VAL A 99 -22.63 -14.68 -10.56
CA VAL A 99 -23.89 -14.03 -10.17
C VAL A 99 -24.35 -13.04 -11.24
N LEU A 100 -23.42 -12.32 -11.88
CA LEU A 100 -23.68 -11.39 -12.97
C LEU A 100 -23.61 -12.13 -14.31
N LYS A 101 -24.74 -12.65 -14.75
CA LYS A 101 -24.84 -13.44 -15.99
C LYS A 101 -24.98 -12.53 -17.21
N SER A 102 -23.87 -12.14 -17.84
CA SER A 102 -23.86 -11.51 -19.17
C SER A 102 -22.56 -11.80 -19.88
N ASP A 103 -22.57 -11.82 -21.21
CA ASP A 103 -21.34 -12.02 -22.02
C ASP A 103 -20.31 -10.93 -21.77
N THR A 104 -20.74 -9.70 -21.54
CA THR A 104 -19.88 -8.58 -21.14
C THR A 104 -19.23 -8.84 -19.78
N ALA A 105 -19.97 -9.41 -18.81
CA ALA A 105 -19.44 -9.72 -17.48
C ALA A 105 -18.29 -10.74 -17.55
N ALA A 106 -18.37 -11.72 -18.44
CA ALA A 106 -17.29 -12.70 -18.59
C ALA A 106 -15.99 -12.07 -19.11
N LYS A 107 -16.07 -11.22 -20.14
CA LYS A 107 -14.89 -10.50 -20.68
C LYS A 107 -14.27 -9.55 -19.66
N VAL A 108 -15.11 -8.78 -18.99
CA VAL A 108 -14.73 -7.84 -17.93
C VAL A 108 -14.06 -8.57 -16.77
N HIS A 109 -14.61 -9.70 -16.37
CA HIS A 109 -14.05 -10.52 -15.30
C HIS A 109 -12.59 -10.93 -15.58
N VAL A 110 -12.31 -11.41 -16.79
CA VAL A 110 -10.93 -11.78 -17.19
C VAL A 110 -9.99 -10.58 -17.07
N THR A 111 -10.43 -9.38 -17.46
CA THR A 111 -9.62 -8.16 -17.35
C THR A 111 -9.35 -7.77 -15.91
N ILE A 112 -10.36 -7.90 -15.04
CA ILE A 112 -10.18 -7.64 -13.59
C ILE A 112 -9.21 -8.64 -12.98
N MET A 113 -9.33 -9.93 -13.28
CA MET A 113 -8.40 -10.95 -12.76
C MET A 113 -6.96 -10.67 -13.19
N ARG A 114 -6.74 -10.27 -14.44
CA ARG A 114 -5.41 -9.86 -14.92
C ARG A 114 -4.87 -8.64 -14.16
N ALA A 115 -5.73 -7.68 -13.85
CA ALA A 115 -5.34 -6.51 -13.05
C ALA A 115 -4.92 -6.91 -11.62
N PHE A 116 -5.64 -7.80 -10.94
CA PHE A 116 -5.23 -8.32 -9.63
C PHE A 116 -3.88 -9.04 -9.69
N VAL A 117 -3.67 -9.87 -10.71
CA VAL A 117 -2.38 -10.56 -10.91
C VAL A 117 -1.24 -9.56 -11.12
N ALA A 118 -1.45 -8.53 -11.95
CA ALA A 118 -0.47 -7.48 -12.19
C ALA A 118 -0.14 -6.69 -10.90
N MET A 119 -1.15 -6.29 -10.16
CA MET A 119 -0.97 -5.56 -8.88
C MET A 119 -0.24 -6.41 -7.84
N ARG A 120 -0.52 -7.71 -7.76
CA ARG A 120 0.20 -8.62 -6.85
C ARG A 120 1.69 -8.68 -7.20
N LYS A 121 2.02 -8.75 -8.49
CA LYS A 121 3.40 -8.75 -8.97
C LYS A 121 4.12 -7.47 -8.57
N ILE A 122 3.50 -6.30 -8.77
CA ILE A 122 4.05 -4.99 -8.37
C ILE A 122 4.34 -4.96 -6.87
N ILE A 123 3.42 -5.45 -6.03
CA ILE A 123 3.61 -5.49 -4.57
C ILE A 123 4.78 -6.40 -4.20
N GLN A 124 4.89 -7.57 -4.83
CA GLN A 124 5.99 -8.51 -4.57
C GLN A 124 7.35 -7.92 -4.98
N GLU A 125 7.43 -7.26 -6.13
CA GLU A 125 8.64 -6.60 -6.59
C GLU A 125 9.03 -5.43 -5.66
N ASN A 126 8.06 -4.64 -5.22
CA ASN A 126 8.29 -3.53 -4.30
C ASN A 126 8.67 -4.02 -2.89
N TYR A 127 8.19 -5.15 -2.43
CA TYR A 127 8.57 -5.72 -1.13
C TYR A 127 10.08 -5.93 -1.01
N LEU A 128 10.72 -6.42 -2.07
CA LEU A 128 12.18 -6.58 -2.11
C LEU A 128 12.91 -5.23 -2.03
N ILE A 129 12.36 -4.19 -2.64
CA ILE A 129 12.90 -2.83 -2.58
C ILE A 129 12.78 -2.27 -1.16
N TYR A 130 11.63 -2.39 -0.52
CA TYR A 130 11.42 -1.96 0.86
C TYR A 130 12.33 -2.70 1.85
N SER A 131 12.50 -4.01 1.68
CA SER A 131 13.41 -4.81 2.50
C SER A 131 14.87 -4.36 2.37
N ARG A 132 15.30 -3.99 1.16
CA ARG A 132 16.64 -3.44 0.91
C ARG A 132 16.80 -2.04 1.51
N LEU A 133 15.77 -1.22 1.40
CA LEU A 133 15.75 0.14 1.97
C LEU A 133 15.87 0.09 3.49
N ASP A 134 15.10 -0.73 4.18
CA ASP A 134 15.19 -0.95 5.63
C ASP A 134 16.59 -1.41 6.06
N THR A 135 17.20 -2.29 5.28
CA THR A 135 18.57 -2.76 5.53
C THR A 135 19.60 -1.63 5.36
N LEU A 136 19.42 -0.76 4.36
CA LEU A 136 20.28 0.40 4.13
C LEU A 136 20.13 1.45 5.23
N GLU A 137 18.92 1.74 5.65
CA GLU A 137 18.64 2.67 6.75
C GLU A 137 19.28 2.20 8.06
N ARG A 138 19.17 0.90 8.35
CA ARG A 138 19.83 0.31 9.52
C ARG A 138 21.36 0.44 9.49
N ARG A 139 21.98 0.14 8.34
CA ARG A 139 23.42 0.30 8.14
C ARG A 139 23.85 1.76 8.24
N HIS A 140 23.06 2.66 7.73
CA HIS A 140 23.31 4.10 7.82
C HIS A 140 23.34 4.55 9.28
N PHE A 141 22.33 4.18 10.05
CA PHE A 141 22.27 4.46 11.50
C PHE A 141 23.44 3.86 12.27
N GLU A 142 23.84 2.62 11.98
CA GLU A 142 25.02 2.00 12.59
C GLU A 142 26.32 2.75 12.24
N THR A 143 26.41 3.24 11.00
CA THR A 143 27.59 4.00 10.55
C THR A 143 27.65 5.36 11.21
N GLU A 144 26.54 6.08 11.31
CA GLU A 144 26.45 7.36 12.03
C GLU A 144 26.87 7.21 13.50
N ASN A 145 26.38 6.18 14.18
CA ASN A 145 26.79 5.90 15.57
C ASN A 145 28.27 5.61 15.70
N LYS A 146 28.87 4.90 14.75
CA LYS A 146 30.32 4.64 14.74
C LYS A 146 31.13 5.92 14.52
N ILE A 147 30.69 6.77 13.60
CA ILE A 147 31.29 8.07 13.33
C ILE A 147 31.23 8.94 14.58
N GLU A 148 30.08 9.02 15.23
CA GLU A 148 29.94 9.77 16.50
C GLU A 148 30.87 9.26 17.60
N GLN A 149 31.05 7.93 17.72
CA GLN A 149 32.00 7.34 18.67
C GLN A 149 33.45 7.72 18.34
N VAL A 150 33.82 7.76 17.06
CA VAL A 150 35.15 8.19 16.62
C VAL A 150 35.38 9.67 16.95
N PHE A 151 34.44 10.54 16.69
CA PHE A 151 34.52 11.96 17.04
C PHE A 151 34.68 12.15 18.54
N LYS A 152 33.87 11.48 19.36
CA LYS A 152 33.99 11.52 20.82
C LYS A 152 35.36 10.99 21.33
N ALA A 153 35.93 10.00 20.64
CA ALA A 153 37.24 9.48 20.98
C ALA A 153 38.39 10.44 20.61
N LEU A 154 38.25 11.17 19.49
CA LEU A 154 39.21 12.20 19.07
C LEU A 154 39.18 13.41 20.03
N GLU A 155 38.00 13.92 20.37
CA GLU A 155 37.83 15.01 21.33
C GLU A 155 38.42 14.71 22.69
N ARG A 156 38.35 13.44 23.15
CA ARG A 156 39.00 13.02 24.41
C ARG A 156 40.54 13.00 24.33
N LYS A 157 41.12 12.83 23.13
CA LYS A 157 42.58 12.85 22.94
C LYS A 157 43.16 14.26 23.02
N ASP A 158 42.38 15.27 22.65
CA ASP A 158 42.81 16.67 22.70
C ASP A 158 42.83 17.24 24.14
N ILE A 159 42.29 16.51 25.14
CA ILE A 159 42.27 16.91 26.55
C ILE A 159 43.45 16.31 27.33
N LEU A 160 44.30 15.54 26.71
CA LEU A 160 45.57 15.15 27.37
C LEU A 160 46.44 16.39 27.46
N PRO A 161 46.77 16.89 28.70
CA PRO A 161 47.67 18.00 28.83
C PRO A 161 49.02 17.56 28.24
N SER A 162 49.57 18.40 27.35
CA SER A 162 50.94 18.21 26.91
C SER A 162 51.77 18.14 28.18
N GLN A 163 52.34 16.99 28.50
CA GLN A 163 53.36 16.91 29.52
C GLN A 163 54.50 17.78 29.03
N GLY A 164 54.61 18.98 29.61
CA GLY A 164 55.74 19.83 29.43
C GLY A 164 56.95 19.04 29.90
N VAL A 165 57.88 18.86 29.01
CA VAL A 165 59.20 18.35 29.40
C VAL A 165 59.80 19.44 30.26
N PHE A 166 59.72 19.29 31.60
CA PHE A 166 60.45 20.11 32.52
C PHE A 166 61.91 19.68 32.38
N PHE A 167 62.74 20.50 31.69
CA PHE A 167 64.17 20.45 31.83
C PHE A 167 64.46 21.01 33.18
N ASP A 168 64.94 20.18 34.09
CA ASP A 168 65.50 20.59 35.36
C ASP A 168 66.76 21.39 35.05
N GLY A 169 66.67 22.73 35.22
CA GLY A 169 67.77 23.65 34.92
C GLY A 169 68.87 23.42 35.94
N GLN A 170 70.00 22.83 35.52
CA GLN A 170 71.23 22.90 36.27
C GLN A 170 71.70 24.35 36.28
N VAL A 171 71.60 24.98 37.45
CA VAL A 171 72.22 26.25 37.72
C VAL A 171 73.69 25.93 37.95
N PHE A 172 74.59 26.34 37.05
CA PHE A 172 76.02 26.41 37.29
C PHE A 172 76.31 27.76 37.93
N ASP A 173 76.59 27.73 39.22
CA ASP A 173 77.23 28.86 39.90
C ASP A 173 78.68 28.93 39.45
N ALA A 174 79.16 30.16 39.09
CA ALA A 174 80.60 30.50 38.80
C ALA A 174 81.33 30.90 40.02
#